data_97cbfef494090176a828f12f7ed00cf7
#
_entry.id   97cbfef494090176a828f12f7ed00cf7
#
_cell.length_a   1.000
_cell.length_b   1.000
_cell.length_c   1.000
_cell.angle_alpha   90.00
_cell.angle_beta   90.00
_cell.angle_gamma   90.00
#
_symmetry.space_group_name_H-M   'P 1'
#
loop_
_entity.id
_entity.type
_entity.pdbx_description
1 polymer ?
#
loop_
_entity_poly.entity_id
_entity_poly.type
_entity_poly.pdbx_seq_one_letter_code
_entity_poly.pdbx_strand_id
1 'polypeptide(L)'
;MPIRLFWHKDQKRIYFKYKFNKAITIEIRNMQGRKWHSKKYDSFHNLAGIPDNVWSIPINARNLFQLDYLMGNNPYERYDKEISQIEFERNLYSHQTEMASHILSVRSGIWACEMGTGKTLAAIAAIESVVSEINEDTVFFIAPRSALVSVQLEFDKWGVKGRPNFMTYEEYKKLNNEWPVGKKAPQFAVIDESSRVKTPTAARSQAIMALADGVREDWKDEGYILLMTGTPAPKSPVDWWHQAEIACPGFLKEGNIHEFTKTLAIIQEKENPTTGGKYPHRVAWKDCEGRCATCGVTDQSDCKNQGVMLDEGCLTYESTPNEVERLYRRLKGLVVIKFKKDCLDLPEKQYEIIRCPPAPATIRAAKLIPKSSPTAISALIRLRELSDGFQYETKETGKVICDTCNGDCEIKQGEVSVICPDCGGSGEKPRYKRTTHEAGSPKDGVLRDLLGKHDEVGRFVVFGGFTGTLDRIQSIAQSEGWATIFIRQSKWRMFDEKGNLIPKISQMEMIQEFQDGNRFPKICFIAHPKSGGMGLTLTASPSILFFSNSFSGEDRMQAEDRIHRAGMDTNRGATIYDIFHLESDEHVYNNLMKKRELQDITLGELQEALDKGIEGGRTTGAYS
;
A
#
# COMPACT_ATOMS: atom_id res chain seq x y z
N MET A 1 -9.17 34.43 -21.79
CA MET A 1 -10.40 35.19 -21.51
C MET A 1 -10.51 35.39 -20.00
N PRO A 2 -10.85 36.58 -19.50
CA PRO A 2 -10.87 36.79 -18.07
C PRO A 2 -12.07 36.07 -17.43
N ILE A 3 -11.75 35.14 -16.50
CA ILE A 3 -12.71 34.63 -15.54
C ILE A 3 -12.79 35.69 -14.43
N ARG A 4 -13.98 36.16 -14.09
CA ARG A 4 -14.17 37.08 -12.97
C ARG A 4 -14.53 36.30 -11.73
N LEU A 5 -13.73 36.47 -10.66
CA LEU A 5 -13.94 35.84 -9.36
C LEU A 5 -14.69 36.78 -8.43
N PHE A 6 -15.59 36.20 -7.64
CA PHE A 6 -16.31 36.85 -6.57
C PHE A 6 -16.18 36.02 -5.31
N TRP A 7 -15.93 36.65 -4.20
CA TRP A 7 -15.72 36.01 -2.94
C TRP A 7 -16.83 36.39 -1.95
N HIS A 8 -17.34 35.40 -1.23
CA HIS A 8 -18.24 35.64 -0.11
C HIS A 8 -17.70 34.98 1.15
N LYS A 9 -17.33 35.81 2.14
CA LYS A 9 -16.61 35.36 3.34
C LYS A 9 -17.40 34.32 4.15
N ASP A 10 -18.70 34.56 4.34
CA ASP A 10 -19.54 33.71 5.21
C ASP A 10 -19.91 32.36 4.57
N GLN A 11 -19.85 32.26 3.24
CA GLN A 11 -20.23 31.05 2.51
C GLN A 11 -19.08 30.08 2.27
N LYS A 12 -17.84 30.48 2.59
CA LYS A 12 -16.62 29.71 2.27
C LYS A 12 -16.62 29.17 0.83
N ARG A 13 -17.11 29.97 -0.13
CA ARG A 13 -17.21 29.62 -1.54
C ARG A 13 -16.65 30.73 -2.42
N ILE A 14 -16.04 30.34 -3.53
CA ILE A 14 -15.65 31.23 -4.63
C ILE A 14 -16.72 31.13 -5.70
N TYR A 15 -17.20 32.29 -6.16
CA TYR A 15 -18.13 32.44 -7.25
C TYR A 15 -17.39 32.98 -8.45
N PHE A 16 -17.73 32.51 -9.66
CA PHE A 16 -17.05 32.96 -10.87
C PHE A 16 -17.99 33.02 -12.07
N LYS A 17 -17.74 34.03 -12.88
CA LYS A 17 -18.45 34.32 -14.11
C LYS A 17 -17.47 34.38 -15.25
N TYR A 18 -17.81 33.76 -16.37
CA TYR A 18 -17.05 33.78 -17.60
C TYR A 18 -17.98 33.80 -18.82
N LYS A 19 -17.48 34.27 -19.97
CA LYS A 19 -18.18 34.11 -21.24
C LYS A 19 -18.16 32.63 -21.60
N PHE A 20 -19.33 32.08 -21.99
CA PHE A 20 -19.44 30.64 -22.25
C PHE A 20 -18.27 30.12 -23.10
N ASN A 21 -17.62 29.10 -22.57
CA ASN A 21 -16.56 28.36 -23.22
C ASN A 21 -16.72 26.91 -22.81
N LYS A 22 -16.77 25.99 -23.81
CA LYS A 22 -17.03 24.56 -23.58
C LYS A 22 -15.90 23.91 -22.71
N ALA A 23 -14.64 24.24 -22.98
CA ALA A 23 -13.49 23.70 -22.24
C ALA A 23 -13.53 24.15 -20.78
N ILE A 24 -13.68 25.44 -20.51
CA ILE A 24 -13.82 26.00 -19.16
C ILE A 24 -15.01 25.35 -18.44
N THR A 25 -16.12 25.15 -19.11
CA THR A 25 -17.33 24.55 -18.52
C THR A 25 -17.07 23.09 -18.12
N ILE A 26 -16.31 22.33 -18.90
CA ILE A 26 -15.93 20.95 -18.59
C ILE A 26 -15.06 20.92 -17.35
N GLU A 27 -14.03 21.76 -17.28
CA GLU A 27 -13.13 21.84 -16.10
C GLU A 27 -13.90 22.19 -14.82
N ILE A 28 -14.80 23.17 -14.89
CA ILE A 28 -15.65 23.54 -13.74
C ILE A 28 -16.57 22.38 -13.34
N ARG A 29 -17.11 21.64 -14.32
CA ARG A 29 -17.94 20.47 -14.03
C ARG A 29 -17.18 19.34 -13.34
N ASN A 30 -15.86 19.33 -13.42
CA ASN A 30 -14.99 18.36 -12.72
C ASN A 30 -14.61 18.83 -11.31
N MET A 31 -14.85 20.10 -10.94
CA MET A 31 -14.54 20.60 -9.60
C MET A 31 -15.51 20.06 -8.56
N GLN A 32 -14.98 19.73 -7.38
CA GLN A 32 -15.74 19.14 -6.29
C GLN A 32 -16.75 20.14 -5.69
N GLY A 33 -17.96 19.69 -5.42
CA GLY A 33 -18.98 20.52 -4.74
C GLY A 33 -19.42 21.76 -5.52
N ARG A 34 -19.21 21.79 -6.84
CA ARG A 34 -19.67 22.87 -7.71
C ARG A 34 -21.18 23.05 -7.65
N LYS A 35 -21.63 24.28 -7.77
CA LYS A 35 -23.05 24.64 -7.88
C LYS A 35 -23.22 25.71 -8.93
N TRP A 36 -24.33 25.63 -9.70
CA TRP A 36 -24.76 26.68 -10.58
C TRP A 36 -25.84 27.51 -9.89
N HIS A 37 -25.72 28.83 -9.94
CA HIS A 37 -26.65 29.77 -9.33
C HIS A 37 -27.33 30.62 -10.40
N SER A 38 -28.64 30.65 -10.38
CA SER A 38 -29.48 31.42 -11.32
C SER A 38 -30.76 31.86 -10.62
N LYS A 39 -31.20 33.09 -10.86
CA LYS A 39 -32.47 33.64 -10.33
C LYS A 39 -33.68 32.72 -10.50
N LYS A 40 -33.66 31.88 -11.51
CA LYS A 40 -34.77 31.00 -11.83
C LYS A 40 -34.87 29.77 -10.91
N TYR A 41 -33.77 29.36 -10.25
CA TYR A 41 -33.68 28.06 -9.59
C TYR A 41 -33.14 28.10 -8.15
N ASP A 42 -32.77 29.28 -7.63
CA ASP A 42 -32.09 29.35 -6.35
C ASP A 42 -32.64 30.51 -5.50
N SER A 43 -33.06 30.21 -4.26
CA SER A 43 -33.42 31.20 -3.23
C SER A 43 -32.21 32.02 -2.71
N PHE A 44 -31.03 31.79 -3.24
CA PHE A 44 -29.74 32.36 -2.86
C PHE A 44 -29.49 33.80 -3.30
N HIS A 45 -30.54 34.48 -3.84
CA HIS A 45 -30.41 35.75 -4.58
C HIS A 45 -30.14 37.01 -3.78
N ASN A 46 -29.91 36.93 -2.48
CA ASN A 46 -29.67 38.12 -1.64
C ASN A 46 -28.24 38.30 -1.18
N LEU A 47 -27.27 37.60 -1.78
CA LEU A 47 -25.85 37.84 -1.44
C LEU A 47 -25.39 39.11 -2.19
N ALA A 48 -25.21 40.17 -1.45
CA ALA A 48 -24.78 41.47 -1.96
C ALA A 48 -23.46 41.34 -2.74
N GLY A 49 -23.43 41.77 -4.01
CA GLY A 49 -22.23 41.80 -4.82
C GLY A 49 -21.97 40.56 -5.68
N ILE A 50 -22.78 39.50 -5.61
CA ILE A 50 -22.64 38.32 -6.47
C ILE A 50 -23.62 38.43 -7.66
N PRO A 51 -23.12 38.40 -8.91
CA PRO A 51 -23.98 38.48 -10.08
C PRO A 51 -24.79 37.20 -10.33
N ASP A 52 -25.89 37.32 -11.09
CA ASP A 52 -26.65 36.19 -11.55
C ASP A 52 -25.90 35.31 -12.57
N ASN A 53 -26.35 34.06 -12.70
CA ASN A 53 -25.80 33.11 -13.64
C ASN A 53 -24.30 32.89 -13.45
N VAL A 54 -23.94 32.43 -12.26
CA VAL A 54 -22.56 32.15 -11.85
C VAL A 54 -22.41 30.72 -11.37
N TRP A 55 -21.22 30.19 -11.54
CA TRP A 55 -20.80 28.97 -10.85
C TRP A 55 -20.21 29.30 -9.49
N SER A 56 -20.29 28.36 -8.58
CA SER A 56 -19.52 28.44 -7.33
C SER A 56 -18.90 27.10 -6.98
N ILE A 57 -17.76 27.17 -6.27
CA ILE A 57 -17.04 26.04 -5.72
C ILE A 57 -16.74 26.29 -4.26
N PRO A 58 -16.74 25.27 -3.39
CA PRO A 58 -16.22 25.40 -2.02
C PRO A 58 -14.74 25.73 -2.06
N ILE A 59 -14.28 26.48 -1.05
CA ILE A 59 -12.86 26.76 -0.85
C ILE A 59 -12.23 25.54 -0.18
N ASN A 60 -11.44 24.81 -0.95
CA ASN A 60 -10.58 23.74 -0.47
C ASN A 60 -9.33 23.67 -1.35
N ALA A 61 -8.28 23.02 -0.87
CA ALA A 61 -6.99 22.97 -1.55
C ALA A 61 -7.09 22.46 -2.99
N ARG A 62 -7.92 21.43 -3.23
CA ARG A 62 -8.14 20.87 -4.56
C ARG A 62 -8.76 21.87 -5.53
N ASN A 63 -9.86 22.50 -5.13
CA ASN A 63 -10.56 23.45 -5.99
C ASN A 63 -9.71 24.69 -6.27
N LEU A 64 -8.92 25.15 -5.28
CA LEU A 64 -7.99 26.25 -5.47
C LEU A 64 -6.88 25.89 -6.46
N PHE A 65 -6.30 24.69 -6.35
CA PHE A 65 -5.30 24.20 -7.28
C PHE A 65 -5.85 24.10 -8.72
N GLN A 66 -7.06 23.56 -8.91
CA GLN A 66 -7.72 23.48 -10.20
C GLN A 66 -8.11 24.86 -10.75
N LEU A 67 -8.51 25.78 -9.87
CA LEU A 67 -8.83 27.15 -10.26
C LEU A 67 -7.59 27.91 -10.74
N ASP A 68 -6.46 27.79 -10.06
CA ASP A 68 -5.19 28.38 -10.50
C ASP A 68 -4.80 27.89 -11.89
N TYR A 69 -4.89 26.59 -12.13
CA TYR A 69 -4.65 26.02 -13.45
C TYR A 69 -5.61 26.58 -14.52
N LEU A 70 -6.91 26.71 -14.19
CA LEU A 70 -7.92 27.26 -15.08
C LEU A 70 -7.68 28.75 -15.37
N MET A 71 -7.12 29.48 -14.42
CA MET A 71 -6.75 30.90 -14.56
C MET A 71 -5.47 31.13 -15.37
N GLY A 72 -4.78 30.06 -15.77
CA GLY A 72 -3.52 30.12 -16.51
C GLY A 72 -2.29 30.26 -15.61
N ASN A 73 -2.46 30.15 -14.30
CA ASN A 73 -1.34 30.00 -13.37
C ASN A 73 -0.81 28.56 -13.49
N ASN A 74 0.47 28.35 -13.26
CA ASN A 74 1.04 27.02 -13.21
C ASN A 74 1.09 26.53 -11.76
N PRO A 75 0.07 25.80 -11.26
CA PRO A 75 0.07 25.32 -9.88
C PRO A 75 1.14 24.27 -9.62
N TYR A 76 1.78 23.74 -10.66
CA TYR A 76 2.86 22.77 -10.56
C TYR A 76 4.23 23.41 -10.32
N GLU A 77 4.41 24.72 -10.51
CA GLU A 77 5.70 25.40 -10.37
C GLU A 77 6.41 25.12 -9.07
N ARG A 78 5.67 25.05 -7.96
CA ARG A 78 6.26 24.76 -6.64
C ARG A 78 6.85 23.35 -6.56
N TYR A 79 6.40 22.41 -7.41
CA TYR A 79 6.88 21.04 -7.49
C TYR A 79 7.91 20.81 -8.59
N ASP A 80 8.09 21.79 -9.50
CA ASP A 80 9.10 21.77 -10.58
C ASP A 80 10.42 22.43 -10.17
N LYS A 81 10.48 23.02 -8.96
CA LYS A 81 11.68 23.70 -8.48
C LYS A 81 12.79 22.69 -8.23
N GLU A 82 14.03 23.09 -8.57
CA GLU A 82 15.21 22.35 -8.14
C GLU A 82 15.23 22.25 -6.61
N ILE A 83 15.50 21.03 -6.14
CA ILE A 83 15.59 20.75 -4.70
C ILE A 83 16.88 21.39 -4.19
N SER A 84 16.77 22.41 -3.36
CA SER A 84 17.92 23.00 -2.68
C SER A 84 18.54 21.96 -1.76
N GLN A 85 19.85 21.75 -1.85
CA GLN A 85 20.55 20.95 -0.87
C GLN A 85 20.53 21.67 0.48
N ILE A 86 19.93 21.02 1.48
CA ILE A 86 19.84 21.50 2.85
C ILE A 86 20.88 20.73 3.66
N GLU A 87 21.66 21.45 4.46
CA GLU A 87 22.53 20.81 5.44
C GLU A 87 21.69 20.38 6.65
N PHE A 88 21.88 19.13 7.05
CA PHE A 88 21.20 18.56 8.23
C PHE A 88 22.24 18.33 9.33
N GLU A 89 21.82 18.47 10.58
CA GLU A 89 22.68 18.19 11.75
C GLU A 89 23.10 16.72 11.83
N ARG A 90 22.37 15.82 11.15
CA ARG A 90 22.63 14.38 11.13
C ARG A 90 23.40 13.98 9.87
N ASN A 91 24.33 13.04 10.02
CA ASN A 91 25.01 12.42 8.88
C ASN A 91 24.01 11.55 8.09
N LEU A 92 23.53 12.07 6.99
CA LEU A 92 22.64 11.38 6.07
C LEU A 92 23.42 10.90 4.84
N TYR A 93 22.97 9.79 4.26
CA TYR A 93 23.39 9.46 2.90
C TYR A 93 22.85 10.49 1.91
N SER A 94 23.50 10.65 0.75
CA SER A 94 23.09 11.64 -0.26
C SER A 94 21.63 11.52 -0.66
N HIS A 95 21.14 10.32 -0.88
CA HIS A 95 19.74 10.06 -1.22
C HIS A 95 18.77 10.42 -0.07
N GLN A 96 19.18 10.26 1.19
CA GLN A 96 18.38 10.65 2.35
C GLN A 96 18.32 12.18 2.49
N THR A 97 19.45 12.86 2.22
CA THR A 97 19.50 14.33 2.15
C THR A 97 18.56 14.85 1.09
N GLU A 98 18.58 14.25 -0.11
CA GLU A 98 17.68 14.62 -1.21
C GLU A 98 16.19 14.40 -0.84
N MET A 99 15.86 13.28 -0.22
CA MET A 99 14.49 12.99 0.25
C MET A 99 14.03 14.02 1.28
N ALA A 100 14.85 14.30 2.30
CA ALA A 100 14.53 15.27 3.32
C ALA A 100 14.40 16.70 2.73
N SER A 101 15.32 17.10 1.86
CA SER A 101 15.27 18.39 1.15
C SER A 101 14.02 18.52 0.27
N HIS A 102 13.60 17.42 -0.40
CA HIS A 102 12.38 17.41 -1.19
C HIS A 102 11.16 17.80 -0.34
N ILE A 103 10.88 17.08 0.76
CA ILE A 103 9.69 17.39 1.56
C ILE A 103 9.73 18.79 2.16
N LEU A 104 10.91 19.29 2.55
CA LEU A 104 11.08 20.64 3.05
C LEU A 104 10.81 21.69 1.97
N SER A 105 11.16 21.41 0.71
CA SER A 105 10.93 22.30 -0.42
C SER A 105 9.47 22.33 -0.88
N VAL A 106 8.84 21.15 -1.00
CA VAL A 106 7.48 21.03 -1.55
C VAL A 106 6.39 21.04 -0.49
N ARG A 107 6.73 20.80 0.78
CA ARG A 107 5.87 20.74 1.97
C ARG A 107 4.85 19.61 1.98
N SER A 108 4.54 19.05 0.84
CA SER A 108 3.61 17.95 0.71
C SER A 108 4.06 17.07 -0.44
N GLY A 109 4.34 15.79 -0.18
CA GLY A 109 4.92 14.92 -1.18
C GLY A 109 4.85 13.43 -0.85
N ILE A 110 5.29 12.62 -1.80
CA ILE A 110 5.27 11.16 -1.72
C ILE A 110 6.69 10.62 -1.94
N TRP A 111 7.18 9.83 -0.98
CA TRP A 111 8.41 9.05 -1.17
C TRP A 111 8.05 7.62 -1.55
N ALA A 112 8.16 7.34 -2.84
CA ALA A 112 8.00 6.02 -3.43
C ALA A 112 9.37 5.30 -3.47
N CYS A 113 9.96 5.09 -2.30
CA CYS A 113 11.31 4.60 -2.15
C CYS A 113 11.32 3.17 -1.64
N GLU A 114 12.17 2.32 -2.23
CA GLU A 114 12.28 0.92 -1.81
C GLU A 114 12.51 0.77 -0.30
N MET A 115 12.16 -0.40 0.22
CA MET A 115 12.40 -0.72 1.61
C MET A 115 13.89 -0.79 1.92
N GLY A 116 14.27 -0.31 3.10
CA GLY A 116 15.68 -0.31 3.51
C GLY A 116 16.49 0.90 3.02
N THR A 117 15.92 1.83 2.26
CA THR A 117 16.59 3.08 1.84
C THR A 117 16.71 4.13 2.96
N GLY A 118 16.24 3.82 4.17
CA GLY A 118 16.37 4.73 5.32
C GLY A 118 15.36 5.88 5.35
N LYS A 119 14.16 5.67 4.77
CA LYS A 119 13.07 6.68 4.78
C LYS A 119 12.80 7.28 6.15
N THR A 120 12.81 6.45 7.21
CA THR A 120 12.53 6.90 8.57
C THR A 120 13.56 7.91 9.06
N LEU A 121 14.86 7.69 8.82
CA LEU A 121 15.90 8.63 9.21
C LEU A 121 15.80 9.95 8.43
N ALA A 122 15.52 9.88 7.12
CA ALA A 122 15.29 11.08 6.32
C ALA A 122 14.06 11.88 6.82
N ALA A 123 12.99 11.17 7.25
CA ALA A 123 11.81 11.81 7.83
C ALA A 123 12.13 12.46 9.19
N ILE A 124 12.91 11.78 10.05
CA ILE A 124 13.39 12.34 11.32
C ILE A 124 14.15 13.65 11.08
N ALA A 125 15.12 13.64 10.17
CA ALA A 125 15.92 14.81 9.85
C ALA A 125 15.06 15.97 9.32
N ALA A 126 14.08 15.68 8.47
CA ALA A 126 13.14 16.69 7.98
C ALA A 126 12.27 17.27 9.12
N ILE A 127 11.75 16.43 10.02
CA ILE A 127 10.95 16.85 11.17
C ILE A 127 11.77 17.77 12.09
N GLU A 128 12.98 17.35 12.48
CA GLU A 128 13.86 18.13 13.37
C GLU A 128 14.26 19.49 12.78
N SER A 129 14.28 19.60 11.45
CA SER A 129 14.64 20.86 10.77
C SER A 129 13.55 21.93 10.81
N VAL A 130 12.28 21.56 11.01
CA VAL A 130 11.16 22.50 10.87
C VAL A 130 10.20 22.52 12.06
N VAL A 131 10.20 21.50 12.89
CA VAL A 131 9.36 21.43 14.09
C VAL A 131 10.19 21.82 15.32
N SER A 132 9.90 22.97 15.91
CA SER A 132 10.65 23.51 17.04
C SER A 132 10.54 22.64 18.30
N GLU A 133 9.38 22.00 18.51
CA GLU A 133 9.10 21.10 19.63
C GLU A 133 8.36 19.86 19.13
N ILE A 134 9.04 18.73 19.17
CA ILE A 134 8.46 17.45 18.74
C ILE A 134 7.71 16.82 19.92
N ASN A 135 6.38 16.78 19.79
CA ASN A 135 5.49 16.18 20.78
C ASN A 135 4.25 15.56 20.12
N GLU A 136 3.35 15.03 20.94
CA GLU A 136 2.14 14.34 20.49
C GLU A 136 1.11 15.23 19.78
N ASP A 137 1.23 16.55 19.86
CA ASP A 137 0.35 17.50 19.19
C ASP A 137 0.96 18.08 17.91
N THR A 138 2.28 18.14 17.81
CA THR A 138 2.99 18.78 16.70
C THR A 138 3.36 17.81 15.57
N VAL A 139 3.61 16.54 15.89
CA VAL A 139 4.00 15.53 14.90
C VAL A 139 3.17 14.27 15.04
N PHE A 140 2.50 13.87 13.96
CA PHE A 140 1.82 12.58 13.86
C PHE A 140 2.59 11.65 12.95
N PHE A 141 2.87 10.44 13.46
CA PHE A 141 3.48 9.38 12.68
C PHE A 141 2.51 8.19 12.59
N ILE A 142 1.85 8.04 11.45
CA ILE A 142 0.81 7.03 11.22
C ILE A 142 1.40 5.90 10.39
N ALA A 143 1.40 4.70 10.96
CA ALA A 143 1.98 3.52 10.33
C ALA A 143 1.19 2.24 10.65
N PRO A 144 1.42 1.14 9.93
CA PRO A 144 0.94 -0.17 10.36
C PRO A 144 1.49 -0.52 11.76
N ARG A 145 0.68 -1.24 12.56
CA ARG A 145 1.08 -1.62 13.94
C ARG A 145 2.45 -2.29 14.02
N SER A 146 2.76 -3.15 13.06
CA SER A 146 4.05 -3.85 13.00
C SER A 146 5.25 -2.94 12.67
N ALA A 147 5.03 -1.82 11.99
CA ALA A 147 6.07 -0.85 11.66
C ALA A 147 6.33 0.14 12.82
N LEU A 148 5.31 0.45 13.62
CA LEU A 148 5.43 1.44 14.70
C LEU A 148 6.55 1.14 15.70
N VAL A 149 6.73 -0.14 16.07
CA VAL A 149 7.80 -0.55 17.00
C VAL A 149 9.17 -0.19 16.42
N SER A 150 9.39 -0.51 15.14
CA SER A 150 10.67 -0.21 14.47
C SER A 150 10.89 1.30 14.31
N VAL A 151 9.84 2.04 14.00
CA VAL A 151 9.92 3.51 13.89
C VAL A 151 10.28 4.13 15.24
N GLN A 152 9.64 3.70 16.32
CA GLN A 152 9.96 4.17 17.68
C GLN A 152 11.41 3.87 18.04
N LEU A 153 11.91 2.67 17.74
CA LEU A 153 13.32 2.30 17.93
C LEU A 153 14.28 3.20 17.14
N GLU A 154 13.93 3.59 15.93
CA GLU A 154 14.73 4.53 15.14
C GLU A 154 14.77 5.93 15.79
N PHE A 155 13.65 6.45 16.29
CA PHE A 155 13.62 7.71 17.03
C PHE A 155 14.50 7.64 18.29
N ASP A 156 14.42 6.55 19.05
CA ASP A 156 15.24 6.33 20.24
C ASP A 156 16.73 6.20 19.88
N LYS A 157 17.06 5.39 18.88
CA LYS A 157 18.44 5.16 18.38
C LYS A 157 19.11 6.45 17.94
N TRP A 158 18.38 7.31 17.27
CA TRP A 158 18.90 8.58 16.76
C TRP A 158 18.82 9.71 17.79
N GLY A 159 18.36 9.46 19.03
CA GLY A 159 18.36 10.41 20.14
C GLY A 159 17.52 11.65 19.84
N VAL A 160 16.36 11.48 19.19
CA VAL A 160 15.44 12.57 18.87
C VAL A 160 14.90 13.20 20.17
N LYS A 161 15.00 14.50 20.29
CA LYS A 161 14.43 15.22 21.44
C LYS A 161 12.92 15.38 21.23
N GLY A 162 12.14 14.81 22.16
CA GLY A 162 10.68 14.78 22.05
C GLY A 162 10.15 13.49 21.42
N ARG A 163 8.84 13.33 21.43
CA ARG A 163 8.18 12.11 20.96
C ARG A 163 6.93 12.43 20.14
N PRO A 164 6.88 12.02 18.86
CA PRO A 164 5.68 12.12 18.03
C PRO A 164 4.53 11.28 18.59
N ASN A 165 3.32 11.61 18.17
CA ASN A 165 2.17 10.75 18.36
C ASN A 165 2.23 9.59 17.35
N PHE A 166 2.66 8.43 17.82
CA PHE A 166 2.74 7.22 17.03
C PHE A 166 1.42 6.48 17.05
N MET A 167 0.75 6.37 15.91
CA MET A 167 -0.58 5.79 15.81
C MET A 167 -0.69 4.80 14.67
N THR A 168 -1.53 3.80 14.85
CA THR A 168 -2.02 2.99 13.74
C THR A 168 -3.09 3.74 12.94
N TYR A 169 -3.34 3.33 11.70
CA TYR A 169 -4.45 3.85 10.91
C TYR A 169 -5.82 3.73 11.60
N GLU A 170 -6.02 2.66 12.36
CA GLU A 170 -7.28 2.43 13.08
C GLU A 170 -7.41 3.33 14.32
N GLU A 171 -6.31 3.55 15.05
CA GLU A 171 -6.27 4.50 16.18
C GLU A 171 -6.51 5.92 15.68
N TYR A 172 -5.83 6.33 14.61
CA TYR A 172 -6.08 7.65 14.04
C TYR A 172 -7.52 7.81 13.53
N LYS A 173 -8.09 6.79 12.86
CA LYS A 173 -9.49 6.84 12.42
C LYS A 173 -10.45 7.08 13.59
N LYS A 174 -10.22 6.47 14.76
CA LYS A 174 -11.02 6.72 15.98
C LYS A 174 -10.83 8.15 16.48
N LEU A 175 -9.59 8.60 16.59
CA LEU A 175 -9.27 9.97 16.98
C LEU A 175 -9.94 11.00 16.05
N ASN A 176 -9.92 10.76 14.73
CA ASN A 176 -10.54 11.65 13.75
C ASN A 176 -12.06 11.76 13.92
N ASN A 177 -12.75 10.67 14.31
CA ASN A 177 -14.17 10.69 14.58
C ASN A 177 -14.52 11.47 15.86
N GLU A 178 -13.58 11.55 16.79
CA GLU A 178 -13.71 12.20 18.11
C GLU A 178 -12.83 13.47 18.20
N TRP A 179 -12.48 14.08 17.05
CA TRP A 179 -11.53 15.20 17.01
C TRP A 179 -11.99 16.33 17.91
N PRO A 180 -11.17 16.76 18.90
CA PRO A 180 -11.57 17.79 19.84
C PRO A 180 -11.81 19.14 19.16
N VAL A 181 -12.91 19.78 19.51
CA VAL A 181 -13.24 21.13 18.99
C VAL A 181 -12.14 22.11 19.35
N GLY A 182 -11.61 22.83 18.36
CA GLY A 182 -10.54 23.82 18.54
C GLY A 182 -9.12 23.25 18.65
N LYS A 183 -8.94 21.92 18.62
CA LYS A 183 -7.62 21.31 18.52
C LYS A 183 -7.09 21.48 17.10
N LYS A 184 -5.89 22.03 16.98
CA LYS A 184 -5.18 22.11 15.69
C LYS A 184 -4.70 20.75 15.23
N ALA A 185 -4.65 20.56 13.91
CA ALA A 185 -3.93 19.46 13.30
C ALA A 185 -2.42 19.55 13.60
N PRO A 186 -1.66 18.44 13.51
CA PRO A 186 -0.21 18.48 13.68
C PRO A 186 0.46 19.37 12.62
N GLN A 187 1.62 19.91 12.93
CA GLN A 187 2.42 20.65 11.95
C GLN A 187 3.03 19.72 10.91
N PHE A 188 3.45 18.54 11.34
CA PHE A 188 4.03 17.53 10.47
C PHE A 188 3.26 16.21 10.58
N ALA A 189 2.70 15.73 9.46
CA ALA A 189 2.02 14.43 9.37
C ALA A 189 2.81 13.49 8.46
N VAL A 190 3.25 12.35 9.02
CA VAL A 190 3.89 11.26 8.28
C VAL A 190 2.93 10.10 8.16
N ILE A 191 2.70 9.64 6.94
CA ILE A 191 1.84 8.51 6.61
C ILE A 191 2.70 7.41 5.98
N ASP A 192 3.12 6.44 6.79
CA ASP A 192 3.96 5.33 6.35
C ASP A 192 3.11 4.18 5.79
N GLU A 193 3.62 3.50 4.76
CA GLU A 193 2.88 2.52 3.94
C GLU A 193 1.59 3.11 3.34
N SER A 194 1.73 4.25 2.68
CA SER A 194 0.61 5.03 2.10
C SER A 194 -0.19 4.27 1.03
N SER A 195 0.32 3.18 0.49
CA SER A 195 -0.43 2.24 -0.35
C SER A 195 -1.72 1.73 0.34
N ARG A 196 -1.80 1.81 1.68
CA ARG A 196 -2.99 1.43 2.47
C ARG A 196 -4.14 2.42 2.36
N VAL A 197 -3.87 3.65 1.93
CA VAL A 197 -4.88 4.72 1.76
C VAL A 197 -5.19 5.06 0.30
N LYS A 198 -4.86 4.17 -0.63
CA LYS A 198 -5.09 4.32 -2.06
C LYS A 198 -6.56 4.27 -2.50
N THR A 199 -7.45 3.71 -1.67
CA THR A 199 -8.88 3.55 -1.98
C THR A 199 -9.68 4.69 -1.36
N PRO A 200 -10.24 5.63 -2.15
CA PRO A 200 -10.87 6.85 -1.64
C PRO A 200 -12.05 6.62 -0.70
N THR A 201 -12.83 5.54 -0.94
CA THR A 201 -14.05 5.21 -0.19
C THR A 201 -13.78 4.50 1.13
N ALA A 202 -12.53 4.07 1.39
CA ALA A 202 -12.20 3.40 2.63
C ALA A 202 -12.17 4.41 3.79
N ALA A 203 -12.79 4.09 4.92
CA ALA A 203 -12.88 4.98 6.07
C ALA A 203 -11.52 5.49 6.57
N ARG A 204 -10.47 4.64 6.55
CA ARG A 204 -9.10 5.07 6.87
C ARG A 204 -8.55 6.09 5.88
N SER A 205 -8.87 5.95 4.58
CA SER A 205 -8.41 6.88 3.56
C SER A 205 -9.07 8.25 3.71
N GLN A 206 -10.36 8.25 4.07
CA GLN A 206 -11.10 9.48 4.35
C GLN A 206 -10.57 10.18 5.61
N ALA A 207 -10.23 9.41 6.65
CA ALA A 207 -9.62 9.98 7.86
C ALA A 207 -8.25 10.63 7.55
N ILE A 208 -7.39 9.97 6.77
CA ILE A 208 -6.08 10.55 6.38
C ILE A 208 -6.26 11.78 5.47
N MET A 209 -7.26 11.79 4.59
CA MET A 209 -7.58 12.99 3.80
C MET A 209 -7.99 14.15 4.72
N ALA A 210 -8.84 13.89 5.73
CA ALA A 210 -9.24 14.89 6.71
C ALA A 210 -8.04 15.43 7.52
N LEU A 211 -7.08 14.55 7.89
CA LEU A 211 -5.82 14.98 8.52
C LEU A 211 -5.05 15.96 7.63
N ALA A 212 -4.85 15.56 6.37
CA ALA A 212 -4.10 16.38 5.42
C ALA A 212 -4.78 17.74 5.15
N ASP A 213 -6.11 17.76 5.10
CA ASP A 213 -6.87 19.02 4.96
C ASP A 213 -6.73 19.90 6.23
N GLY A 214 -6.79 19.29 7.44
CA GLY A 214 -6.53 19.98 8.70
C GLY A 214 -5.13 20.60 8.78
N VAL A 215 -4.09 19.85 8.38
CA VAL A 215 -2.71 20.40 8.31
C VAL A 215 -2.65 21.62 7.40
N ARG A 216 -3.27 21.56 6.22
CA ARG A 216 -3.30 22.70 5.28
C ARG A 216 -4.09 23.90 5.80
N GLU A 217 -5.20 23.66 6.51
CA GLU A 217 -6.06 24.72 7.05
C GLU A 217 -5.38 25.42 8.22
N ASP A 218 -4.79 24.68 9.15
CA ASP A 218 -4.24 25.20 10.40
C ASP A 218 -2.83 25.80 10.24
N TRP A 219 -1.99 25.20 9.39
CA TRP A 219 -0.57 25.58 9.26
C TRP A 219 -0.23 26.25 7.93
N LYS A 220 -1.10 26.17 6.92
CA LYS A 220 -0.88 26.76 5.60
C LYS A 220 0.49 26.36 5.02
N ASP A 221 1.36 27.38 4.81
CA ASP A 221 2.71 27.15 4.27
C ASP A 221 3.73 26.64 5.30
N GLU A 222 3.35 26.44 6.55
CA GLU A 222 4.21 25.88 7.60
C GLU A 222 3.88 24.41 7.93
N GLY A 223 2.84 23.86 7.30
CA GLY A 223 2.42 22.47 7.47
C GLY A 223 3.09 21.52 6.50
N TYR A 224 3.34 20.29 6.94
CA TYR A 224 4.01 19.26 6.16
C TYR A 224 3.21 17.96 6.13
N ILE A 225 3.09 17.37 4.93
CA ILE A 225 2.38 16.11 4.70
C ILE A 225 3.28 15.19 3.90
N LEU A 226 3.78 14.14 4.54
CA LEU A 226 4.68 13.17 3.94
C LEU A 226 4.02 11.80 3.84
N LEU A 227 3.85 11.31 2.62
CA LEU A 227 3.45 9.93 2.35
C LEU A 227 4.70 9.11 2.01
N MET A 228 4.86 7.96 2.66
CA MET A 228 5.98 7.06 2.40
C MET A 228 5.47 5.67 2.03
N THR A 229 6.08 5.06 1.03
CA THR A 229 5.75 3.68 0.64
C THR A 229 6.86 3.06 -0.20
N GLY A 230 7.07 1.74 -0.08
CA GLY A 230 7.90 0.97 -1.01
C GLY A 230 7.13 0.49 -2.24
N THR A 231 5.79 0.54 -2.20
CA THR A 231 4.90 -0.04 -3.21
C THR A 231 3.73 0.88 -3.49
N PRO A 232 3.95 2.01 -4.18
CA PRO A 232 2.95 3.06 -4.31
C PRO A 232 1.70 2.65 -5.12
N ALA A 233 1.88 1.84 -6.15
CA ALA A 233 0.81 1.37 -7.04
C ALA A 233 0.80 -0.17 -7.19
N PRO A 234 0.57 -0.92 -6.09
CA PRO A 234 0.79 -2.37 -6.08
C PRO A 234 -0.20 -3.17 -6.94
N LYS A 235 -1.29 -2.57 -7.38
CA LYS A 235 -2.32 -3.26 -8.18
C LYS A 235 -2.55 -2.64 -9.55
N SER A 236 -2.41 -1.33 -9.65
CA SER A 236 -2.71 -0.63 -10.89
C SER A 236 -2.26 0.83 -10.83
N PRO A 237 -2.05 1.50 -11.98
CA PRO A 237 -1.69 2.91 -12.00
C PRO A 237 -2.75 3.83 -11.37
N VAL A 238 -3.99 3.37 -11.23
CA VAL A 238 -5.07 4.11 -10.55
C VAL A 238 -4.81 4.27 -9.04
N ASP A 239 -3.99 3.39 -8.44
CA ASP A 239 -3.63 3.48 -7.02
C ASP A 239 -2.90 4.79 -6.67
N TRP A 240 -2.35 5.50 -7.64
CA TRP A 240 -1.74 6.82 -7.46
C TRP A 240 -2.72 7.94 -7.15
N TRP A 241 -3.95 7.84 -7.69
CA TRP A 241 -4.87 8.97 -7.65
C TRP A 241 -5.13 9.50 -6.25
N HIS A 242 -5.53 8.63 -5.32
CA HIS A 242 -5.90 9.08 -3.97
C HIS A 242 -4.69 9.49 -3.12
N GLN A 243 -3.54 8.85 -3.33
CA GLN A 243 -2.30 9.26 -2.66
C GLN A 243 -1.88 10.67 -3.11
N ALA A 244 -1.98 10.94 -4.41
CA ALA A 244 -1.74 12.28 -4.93
C ALA A 244 -2.75 13.31 -4.41
N GLU A 245 -4.03 12.95 -4.29
CA GLU A 245 -5.06 13.81 -3.69
C GLU A 245 -4.80 14.11 -2.22
N ILE A 246 -4.31 13.15 -1.44
CA ILE A 246 -3.91 13.38 -0.04
C ILE A 246 -2.71 14.33 0.00
N ALA A 247 -1.69 14.10 -0.80
CA ALA A 247 -0.49 14.94 -0.83
C ALA A 247 -0.79 16.33 -1.41
N CYS A 248 -1.41 16.42 -2.58
CA CYS A 248 -1.73 17.68 -3.25
C CYS A 248 -3.05 17.57 -4.00
N PRO A 249 -4.17 17.96 -3.39
CA PRO A 249 -5.48 17.88 -4.00
C PRO A 249 -5.55 18.61 -5.35
N GLY A 250 -6.00 17.91 -6.39
CA GLY A 250 -6.10 18.44 -7.75
C GLY A 250 -4.85 18.36 -8.60
N PHE A 251 -3.74 17.86 -8.05
CA PHE A 251 -2.47 17.71 -8.78
C PHE A 251 -2.62 16.90 -10.08
N LEU A 252 -3.39 15.82 -10.06
CA LEU A 252 -3.65 14.99 -11.24
C LEU A 252 -4.78 15.48 -12.14
N LYS A 253 -5.40 16.62 -11.84
CA LYS A 253 -6.46 17.31 -12.62
C LYS A 253 -7.80 16.59 -12.68
N GLU A 254 -7.85 15.28 -12.81
CA GLU A 254 -9.09 14.53 -12.89
C GLU A 254 -9.91 14.71 -11.61
N GLY A 255 -11.18 15.12 -11.76
CA GLY A 255 -12.08 15.48 -10.66
C GLY A 255 -12.42 14.32 -9.74
N ASN A 256 -12.28 13.10 -10.20
CA ASN A 256 -12.59 11.90 -9.46
C ASN A 256 -11.85 10.67 -10.02
N ILE A 257 -11.84 9.59 -9.25
CA ILE A 257 -11.15 8.34 -9.62
C ILE A 257 -11.75 7.67 -10.87
N HIS A 258 -13.02 7.90 -11.18
CA HIS A 258 -13.64 7.30 -12.36
C HIS A 258 -13.13 7.96 -13.64
N GLU A 259 -13.05 9.28 -13.67
CA GLU A 259 -12.47 10.01 -14.82
C GLU A 259 -10.98 9.69 -14.96
N PHE A 260 -10.26 9.60 -13.84
CA PHE A 260 -8.86 9.17 -13.84
C PHE A 260 -8.70 7.76 -14.42
N THR A 261 -9.58 6.83 -14.04
CA THR A 261 -9.55 5.46 -14.56
C THR A 261 -9.85 5.43 -16.07
N LYS A 262 -10.81 6.20 -16.55
CA LYS A 262 -11.14 6.31 -17.99
C LYS A 262 -9.96 6.86 -18.81
N THR A 263 -9.21 7.79 -18.24
CA THR A 263 -8.00 8.31 -18.89
C THR A 263 -6.97 7.20 -19.10
N LEU A 264 -6.75 6.36 -18.08
CA LEU A 264 -5.68 5.36 -18.05
C LEU A 264 -6.07 4.01 -18.65
N ALA A 265 -7.36 3.71 -18.78
CA ALA A 265 -7.84 2.39 -19.16
C ALA A 265 -8.72 2.40 -20.40
N ILE A 266 -8.71 1.28 -21.11
CA ILE A 266 -9.71 0.96 -22.14
C ILE A 266 -10.86 0.27 -21.41
N ILE A 267 -12.06 0.87 -21.47
CA ILE A 267 -13.24 0.40 -20.76
C ILE A 267 -14.32 0.07 -21.77
N GLN A 268 -14.89 -1.14 -21.66
CA GLN A 268 -16.07 -1.57 -22.40
C GLN A 268 -17.23 -1.79 -21.44
N GLU A 269 -18.44 -1.52 -21.86
CA GLU A 269 -19.64 -1.93 -21.15
C GLU A 269 -19.91 -3.40 -21.39
N LYS A 270 -20.02 -4.19 -20.32
CA LYS A 270 -20.45 -5.58 -20.35
C LYS A 270 -21.78 -5.73 -19.65
N GLU A 271 -22.62 -6.61 -20.17
CA GLU A 271 -23.89 -6.96 -19.56
C GLU A 271 -23.69 -8.07 -18.53
N ASN A 272 -24.28 -7.91 -17.37
CA ASN A 272 -24.27 -8.94 -16.32
C ASN A 272 -25.25 -10.05 -16.74
N PRO A 273 -24.79 -11.29 -16.97
CA PRO A 273 -25.62 -12.37 -17.46
C PRO A 273 -26.75 -12.77 -16.46
N THR A 274 -26.64 -12.39 -15.20
CA THR A 274 -27.62 -12.72 -14.15
C THR A 274 -28.66 -11.63 -13.96
N THR A 275 -28.28 -10.35 -14.08
CA THR A 275 -29.15 -9.21 -13.77
C THR A 275 -29.56 -8.38 -14.96
N GLY A 276 -28.96 -8.62 -16.15
CA GLY A 276 -29.15 -7.81 -17.37
C GLY A 276 -28.60 -6.37 -17.27
N GLY A 277 -28.02 -6.00 -16.12
CA GLY A 277 -27.48 -4.67 -15.91
C GLY A 277 -26.11 -4.48 -16.57
N LYS A 278 -25.90 -3.34 -17.23
CA LYS A 278 -24.59 -3.00 -17.82
C LYS A 278 -23.61 -2.52 -16.75
N TYR A 279 -22.36 -2.96 -16.82
CA TYR A 279 -21.28 -2.52 -15.96
C TYR A 279 -20.00 -2.25 -16.75
N PRO A 280 -19.18 -1.24 -16.34
CA PRO A 280 -17.91 -0.94 -16.96
C PRO A 280 -16.90 -2.05 -16.67
N HIS A 281 -16.34 -2.64 -17.72
CA HIS A 281 -15.30 -3.65 -17.65
C HIS A 281 -14.01 -3.11 -18.26
N ARG A 282 -12.92 -3.16 -17.47
CA ARG A 282 -11.59 -2.79 -17.97
C ARG A 282 -11.04 -3.90 -18.85
N VAL A 283 -10.75 -3.57 -20.09
CA VAL A 283 -10.15 -4.47 -21.09
C VAL A 283 -8.64 -4.48 -20.94
N ALA A 284 -8.01 -3.30 -20.90
CA ALA A 284 -6.56 -3.14 -20.77
C ALA A 284 -6.21 -1.79 -20.16
N TRP A 285 -4.95 -1.62 -19.73
CA TRP A 285 -4.38 -0.31 -19.45
C TRP A 285 -3.86 0.31 -20.76
N LYS A 286 -3.81 1.63 -20.84
CA LYS A 286 -3.15 2.37 -21.93
C LYS A 286 -1.68 2.57 -21.56
N ASP A 287 -0.95 1.47 -21.45
CA ASP A 287 0.42 1.36 -20.95
C ASP A 287 1.49 1.26 -22.06
N CYS A 288 1.06 1.29 -23.31
CA CYS A 288 1.95 1.36 -24.46
C CYS A 288 1.30 2.12 -25.61
N GLU A 289 2.12 2.69 -26.50
CA GLU A 289 1.65 3.21 -27.79
C GLU A 289 1.34 2.04 -28.75
N GLY A 290 0.32 2.19 -29.57
CA GLY A 290 -0.06 1.13 -30.51
C GLY A 290 -1.03 0.07 -29.97
N ARG A 291 -1.51 0.19 -28.74
CA ARG A 291 -2.57 -0.68 -28.22
C ARG A 291 -3.91 -0.24 -28.81
N CYS A 292 -4.72 -1.19 -29.29
CA CYS A 292 -6.05 -0.89 -29.81
C CYS A 292 -6.94 -0.17 -28.78
N ALA A 293 -7.53 0.95 -29.17
CA ALA A 293 -8.37 1.77 -28.30
C ALA A 293 -9.67 1.07 -27.85
N THR A 294 -10.09 0.01 -28.53
CA THR A 294 -11.35 -0.69 -28.26
C THR A 294 -11.13 -2.06 -27.58
N CYS A 295 -10.30 -2.92 -28.18
CA CYS A 295 -10.13 -4.29 -27.70
C CYS A 295 -8.84 -4.53 -26.93
N GLY A 296 -7.95 -3.55 -26.85
CA GLY A 296 -6.75 -3.59 -26.02
C GLY A 296 -5.61 -4.45 -26.56
N VAL A 297 -5.69 -5.05 -27.73
CA VAL A 297 -4.59 -5.83 -28.33
C VAL A 297 -3.46 -4.89 -28.76
N THR A 298 -2.23 -5.38 -28.72
CA THR A 298 -1.04 -4.62 -29.11
C THR A 298 -0.67 -4.80 -30.57
N ASP A 299 -0.99 -5.96 -31.15
CA ASP A 299 -0.77 -6.25 -32.55
C ASP A 299 -2.04 -6.05 -33.36
N GLN A 300 -1.95 -5.28 -34.45
CA GLN A 300 -3.07 -5.04 -35.36
C GLN A 300 -3.60 -6.35 -35.95
N SER A 301 -2.75 -7.35 -36.18
CA SER A 301 -3.14 -8.66 -36.72
C SER A 301 -4.02 -9.47 -35.76
N ASP A 302 -3.88 -9.24 -34.45
CA ASP A 302 -4.66 -9.90 -33.39
C ASP A 302 -6.02 -9.25 -33.18
N CYS A 303 -6.28 -8.10 -33.81
CA CYS A 303 -7.56 -7.44 -33.71
C CYS A 303 -8.63 -8.22 -34.48
N LYS A 304 -9.48 -8.95 -33.76
CA LYS A 304 -10.50 -9.89 -34.29
C LYS A 304 -11.50 -9.26 -35.26
N ASN A 305 -11.53 -7.94 -35.36
CA ASN A 305 -12.53 -7.18 -36.10
C ASN A 305 -11.96 -6.38 -37.27
N GLN A 306 -10.89 -6.84 -37.88
CA GLN A 306 -10.40 -6.27 -39.14
C GLN A 306 -11.43 -6.50 -40.24
N GLY A 307 -12.24 -5.49 -40.53
CA GLY A 307 -13.12 -5.46 -41.72
C GLY A 307 -14.38 -6.31 -41.66
N VAL A 308 -14.80 -6.83 -40.52
CA VAL A 308 -16.08 -7.56 -40.38
C VAL A 308 -16.97 -6.81 -39.39
N MET A 309 -18.17 -6.45 -39.86
CA MET A 309 -19.24 -5.93 -39.01
C MET A 309 -19.75 -7.07 -38.14
N LEU A 310 -19.32 -7.11 -36.88
CA LEU A 310 -19.91 -7.94 -35.85
C LEU A 310 -20.55 -7.00 -34.81
N ASP A 311 -21.70 -7.37 -34.29
CA ASP A 311 -22.56 -6.53 -33.41
C ASP A 311 -21.89 -6.04 -32.13
N GLU A 312 -20.65 -6.44 -31.80
CA GLU A 312 -19.94 -6.11 -30.55
C GLU A 312 -18.43 -5.88 -30.73
N GLY A 313 -17.96 -5.43 -31.90
CA GLY A 313 -16.51 -5.49 -32.10
C GLY A 313 -15.81 -4.20 -32.53
N CYS A 314 -14.51 -4.27 -32.51
CA CYS A 314 -13.58 -3.26 -32.98
C CYS A 314 -13.61 -3.20 -34.52
N LEU A 315 -14.22 -2.19 -35.09
CA LEU A 315 -14.32 -2.02 -36.55
C LEU A 315 -13.00 -1.55 -37.18
N THR A 316 -12.18 -0.83 -36.41
CA THR A 316 -10.90 -0.30 -36.88
C THR A 316 -9.88 -0.35 -35.75
N TYR A 317 -8.64 -0.67 -36.10
CA TYR A 317 -7.53 -0.54 -35.14
C TYR A 317 -7.17 0.94 -34.97
N GLU A 318 -7.45 1.48 -33.78
CA GLU A 318 -6.99 2.79 -33.36
C GLU A 318 -6.03 2.59 -32.18
N SER A 319 -4.79 3.07 -32.34
CA SER A 319 -3.82 3.01 -31.25
C SER A 319 -4.08 4.06 -30.19
N THR A 320 -3.85 3.71 -28.94
CA THR A 320 -3.89 4.67 -27.82
C THR A 320 -2.50 5.23 -27.56
N PRO A 321 -2.40 6.49 -27.08
CA PRO A 321 -1.16 6.97 -26.47
C PRO A 321 -0.88 6.21 -25.16
N ASN A 322 0.39 6.16 -24.77
CA ASN A 322 0.80 5.61 -23.47
C ASN A 322 0.42 6.60 -22.33
N GLU A 323 -0.83 6.48 -21.84
CA GLU A 323 -1.34 7.34 -20.77
C GLU A 323 -0.73 7.02 -19.40
N VAL A 324 -0.26 5.79 -19.20
CA VAL A 324 0.42 5.40 -17.95
C VAL A 324 1.79 6.10 -17.86
N GLU A 325 2.55 6.13 -18.93
CA GLU A 325 3.82 6.88 -18.97
C GLU A 325 3.58 8.39 -18.79
N ARG A 326 2.52 8.93 -19.42
CA ARG A 326 2.12 10.33 -19.22
C ARG A 326 1.75 10.63 -17.77
N LEU A 327 1.06 9.71 -17.08
CA LEU A 327 0.79 9.82 -15.64
C LEU A 327 2.10 9.93 -14.87
N TYR A 328 3.08 9.06 -15.15
CA TYR A 328 4.35 9.06 -14.44
C TYR A 328 5.10 10.38 -14.60
N ARG A 329 5.14 10.93 -15.81
CA ARG A 329 5.70 12.27 -16.06
C ARG A 329 4.97 13.37 -15.28
N ARG A 330 3.64 13.26 -15.13
CA ARG A 330 2.83 14.21 -14.34
C ARG A 330 3.10 14.16 -12.85
N LEU A 331 3.59 13.04 -12.32
CA LEU A 331 3.95 12.89 -10.89
C LEU A 331 5.29 13.55 -10.54
N LYS A 332 6.04 14.05 -11.52
CA LYS A 332 7.32 14.74 -11.31
C LYS A 332 7.18 15.90 -10.34
N GLY A 333 8.12 15.99 -9.41
CA GLY A 333 8.14 17.00 -8.36
C GLY A 333 7.30 16.66 -7.13
N LEU A 334 6.17 15.95 -7.29
CA LEU A 334 5.38 15.45 -6.16
C LEU A 334 5.96 14.16 -5.57
N VAL A 335 6.56 13.32 -6.41
CA VAL A 335 7.06 11.99 -6.06
C VAL A 335 8.58 11.92 -6.16
N VAL A 336 9.21 11.39 -5.11
CA VAL A 336 10.63 10.98 -5.13
C VAL A 336 10.70 9.47 -5.17
N ILE A 337 11.53 8.94 -6.06
CA ILE A 337 11.80 7.51 -6.18
C ILE A 337 13.26 7.25 -5.83
N LYS A 338 13.51 6.22 -5.02
CA LYS A 338 14.85 5.73 -4.73
C LYS A 338 14.86 4.22 -4.71
N PHE A 339 15.72 3.64 -5.52
CA PHE A 339 15.98 2.21 -5.52
C PHE A 339 17.15 1.90 -4.59
N LYS A 340 17.08 0.76 -3.94
CA LYS A 340 18.12 0.30 -3.02
C LYS A 340 19.47 0.12 -3.73
N LYS A 341 19.44 -0.45 -4.94
CA LYS A 341 20.62 -0.67 -5.76
C LYS A 341 21.38 0.62 -6.12
N ASP A 342 20.68 1.76 -6.19
CA ASP A 342 21.27 3.06 -6.55
C ASP A 342 21.74 3.83 -5.32
N CYS A 343 21.31 3.42 -4.13
CA CYS A 343 21.49 4.15 -2.87
C CYS A 343 22.44 3.47 -1.89
N LEU A 344 22.57 2.14 -1.96
CA LEU A 344 23.29 1.33 -0.98
C LEU A 344 24.17 0.30 -1.70
N ASP A 345 25.40 0.20 -1.26
CA ASP A 345 26.32 -0.84 -1.72
C ASP A 345 26.05 -2.13 -0.94
N LEU A 346 25.05 -2.88 -1.39
CA LEU A 346 24.67 -4.17 -0.82
C LEU A 346 24.89 -5.28 -1.84
N PRO A 347 25.36 -6.46 -1.41
CA PRO A 347 25.48 -7.61 -2.30
C PRO A 347 24.10 -8.04 -2.80
N GLU A 348 24.05 -8.59 -4.00
CA GLU A 348 22.79 -9.10 -4.55
C GLU A 348 22.22 -10.25 -3.69
N LYS A 349 20.88 -10.31 -3.61
CA LYS A 349 20.20 -11.43 -2.95
C LYS A 349 20.42 -12.70 -3.73
N GLN A 350 20.78 -13.78 -3.04
CA GLN A 350 20.92 -15.10 -3.63
C GLN A 350 19.64 -15.90 -3.39
N TYR A 351 19.12 -16.56 -4.42
CA TYR A 351 17.92 -17.37 -4.34
C TYR A 351 18.25 -18.83 -4.55
N GLU A 352 17.88 -19.68 -3.59
CA GLU A 352 18.12 -21.11 -3.62
C GLU A 352 16.82 -21.89 -3.47
N ILE A 353 16.48 -22.71 -4.46
CA ILE A 353 15.28 -23.56 -4.45
C ILE A 353 15.70 -24.98 -4.08
N ILE A 354 15.19 -25.47 -2.96
CA ILE A 354 15.43 -26.82 -2.47
C ILE A 354 14.23 -27.69 -2.84
N ARG A 355 14.45 -28.70 -3.67
CA ARG A 355 13.39 -29.58 -4.14
C ARG A 355 13.35 -30.88 -3.31
N CYS A 356 12.17 -31.16 -2.74
CA CYS A 356 11.88 -32.36 -1.98
C CYS A 356 10.94 -33.27 -2.80
N PRO A 357 11.40 -34.39 -3.35
CA PRO A 357 10.52 -35.26 -4.13
C PRO A 357 9.40 -35.84 -3.24
N PRO A 358 8.14 -35.79 -3.71
CA PRO A 358 7.02 -36.29 -2.93
C PRO A 358 6.98 -37.82 -2.92
N ALA A 359 6.62 -38.37 -1.77
CA ALA A 359 6.37 -39.80 -1.63
C ALA A 359 5.16 -40.25 -2.49
N PRO A 360 5.12 -41.51 -2.95
CA PRO A 360 3.98 -42.03 -3.75
C PRO A 360 2.61 -41.84 -3.06
N ALA A 361 2.55 -41.93 -1.73
CA ALA A 361 1.33 -41.69 -0.97
C ALA A 361 0.87 -40.24 -1.07
N THR A 362 1.81 -39.28 -0.96
CA THR A 362 1.54 -37.84 -1.09
C THR A 362 1.05 -37.50 -2.50
N ILE A 363 1.65 -38.10 -3.54
CA ILE A 363 1.19 -37.92 -4.94
C ILE A 363 -0.26 -38.41 -5.10
N ARG A 364 -0.59 -39.61 -4.53
CA ARG A 364 -1.98 -40.13 -4.58
C ARG A 364 -2.96 -39.19 -3.88
N ALA A 365 -2.63 -38.70 -2.70
CA ALA A 365 -3.45 -37.75 -1.96
C ALA A 365 -3.63 -36.43 -2.73
N ALA A 366 -2.55 -35.89 -3.30
CA ALA A 366 -2.58 -34.67 -4.11
C ALA A 366 -3.51 -34.78 -5.33
N LYS A 367 -3.56 -35.92 -6.00
CA LYS A 367 -4.46 -36.18 -7.15
C LYS A 367 -5.95 -36.23 -6.76
N LEU A 368 -6.29 -36.50 -5.52
CA LEU A 368 -7.67 -36.57 -5.03
C LEU A 368 -8.19 -35.19 -4.62
N ILE A 369 -7.34 -34.30 -4.14
CA ILE A 369 -7.73 -32.99 -3.63
C ILE A 369 -8.51 -32.15 -4.66
N PRO A 370 -8.07 -31.97 -5.92
CA PRO A 370 -8.85 -31.20 -6.89
C PRO A 370 -10.25 -31.76 -7.16
N LYS A 371 -10.39 -33.09 -7.11
CA LYS A 371 -11.67 -33.77 -7.35
C LYS A 371 -12.66 -33.60 -6.20
N SER A 372 -12.16 -33.39 -4.97
CA SER A 372 -12.96 -33.24 -3.75
C SER A 372 -13.13 -31.80 -3.29
N SER A 373 -12.55 -30.85 -4.02
CA SER A 373 -12.58 -29.42 -3.62
C SER A 373 -13.63 -28.65 -4.41
N PRO A 374 -14.42 -27.77 -3.75
CA PRO A 374 -15.52 -27.06 -4.40
C PRO A 374 -15.02 -25.99 -5.40
N THR A 375 -13.81 -25.48 -5.24
CA THR A 375 -13.21 -24.46 -6.11
C THR A 375 -11.72 -24.74 -6.35
N ALA A 376 -11.16 -24.21 -7.45
CA ALA A 376 -9.73 -24.30 -7.73
C ALA A 376 -8.88 -23.65 -6.62
N ILE A 377 -9.35 -22.57 -6.03
CA ILE A 377 -8.65 -21.89 -4.92
C ILE A 377 -8.61 -22.77 -3.68
N SER A 378 -9.73 -23.43 -3.32
CA SER A 378 -9.77 -24.35 -2.18
C SER A 378 -8.88 -25.57 -2.41
N ALA A 379 -8.84 -26.08 -3.64
CA ALA A 379 -7.92 -27.16 -4.02
C ALA A 379 -6.46 -26.76 -3.84
N LEU A 380 -6.09 -25.57 -4.30
CA LEU A 380 -4.73 -25.05 -4.18
C LEU A 380 -4.31 -24.85 -2.71
N ILE A 381 -5.22 -24.34 -1.85
CA ILE A 381 -4.96 -24.20 -0.42
C ILE A 381 -4.70 -25.56 0.22
N ARG A 382 -5.54 -26.57 -0.05
CA ARG A 382 -5.37 -27.93 0.46
C ARG A 382 -4.10 -28.62 -0.03
N LEU A 383 -3.72 -28.42 -1.30
CA LEU A 383 -2.45 -28.93 -1.83
C LEU A 383 -1.25 -28.32 -1.08
N ARG A 384 -1.31 -27.04 -0.75
CA ARG A 384 -0.25 -26.37 0.02
C ARG A 384 -0.20 -26.86 1.48
N GLU A 385 -1.35 -27.09 2.12
CA GLU A 385 -1.42 -27.70 3.45
C GLU A 385 -0.77 -29.11 3.41
N LEU A 386 -1.10 -29.92 2.40
CA LEU A 386 -0.50 -31.25 2.22
C LEU A 386 1.01 -31.15 1.97
N SER A 387 1.46 -30.18 1.18
CA SER A 387 2.88 -29.93 0.96
C SER A 387 3.61 -29.60 2.26
N ASP A 388 2.98 -28.84 3.16
CA ASP A 388 3.54 -28.50 4.48
C ASP A 388 3.38 -29.61 5.52
N GLY A 389 2.79 -30.75 5.15
CA GLY A 389 2.71 -31.96 5.95
C GLY A 389 1.50 -32.06 6.88
N PHE A 390 0.42 -31.36 6.59
CA PHE A 390 -0.82 -31.46 7.36
C PHE A 390 -2.07 -31.18 6.48
N GLN A 391 -3.26 -31.42 7.04
CA GLN A 391 -4.53 -30.99 6.49
C GLN A 391 -5.42 -30.44 7.61
N TYR A 392 -6.16 -29.36 7.31
CA TYR A 392 -7.19 -28.87 8.22
C TYR A 392 -8.52 -29.56 7.97
N GLU A 393 -9.14 -30.04 9.02
CA GLU A 393 -10.54 -30.41 9.06
C GLU A 393 -11.31 -29.37 9.87
N THR A 394 -12.37 -28.82 9.28
CA THR A 394 -13.24 -27.84 9.95
C THR A 394 -14.61 -28.47 10.17
N LYS A 395 -14.99 -28.67 11.43
CA LYS A 395 -16.30 -29.21 11.82
C LYS A 395 -17.11 -28.12 12.52
N GLU A 396 -18.38 -28.03 12.18
CA GLU A 396 -19.32 -27.22 12.93
C GLU A 396 -19.58 -27.89 14.28
N THR A 397 -19.45 -27.13 15.38
CA THR A 397 -19.57 -27.64 16.76
C THR A 397 -20.74 -27.01 17.52
N GLY A 398 -21.55 -26.22 16.86
CA GLY A 398 -22.66 -25.50 17.44
C GLY A 398 -22.81 -24.09 16.91
N LYS A 399 -23.52 -23.26 17.63
CA LYS A 399 -23.74 -21.86 17.27
C LYS A 399 -23.21 -20.92 18.35
N VAL A 400 -22.87 -19.70 17.98
CA VAL A 400 -22.49 -18.60 18.87
C VAL A 400 -23.28 -17.36 18.51
N ILE A 401 -23.49 -16.49 19.46
CA ILE A 401 -24.14 -15.19 19.25
C ILE A 401 -23.34 -14.43 18.20
N CYS A 402 -24.03 -13.83 17.24
CA CYS A 402 -23.38 -13.01 16.20
C CYS A 402 -22.75 -11.78 16.83
N ASP A 403 -21.44 -11.67 16.72
CA ASP A 403 -20.62 -10.56 17.25
C ASP A 403 -20.86 -9.22 16.52
N THR A 404 -21.44 -9.25 15.32
CA THR A 404 -21.76 -8.05 14.53
C THR A 404 -23.04 -7.37 15.00
N CYS A 405 -24.05 -8.13 15.33
CA CYS A 405 -25.34 -7.61 15.85
C CYS A 405 -25.59 -7.95 17.31
N ASN A 406 -24.64 -8.60 18.00
CA ASN A 406 -24.78 -9.05 19.40
C ASN A 406 -26.06 -9.89 19.69
N GLY A 407 -26.57 -10.58 18.68
CA GLY A 407 -27.80 -11.35 18.76
C GLY A 407 -29.05 -10.60 18.32
N ASP A 408 -29.02 -9.32 18.06
CA ASP A 408 -30.18 -8.46 17.73
C ASP A 408 -30.75 -8.69 16.32
N CYS A 409 -30.13 -9.58 15.53
CA CYS A 409 -30.53 -9.89 14.14
C CYS A 409 -30.38 -8.76 13.13
N GLU A 410 -30.26 -7.54 13.58
CA GLU A 410 -30.20 -6.30 12.79
C GLU A 410 -29.00 -5.43 13.20
N ILE A 411 -28.56 -4.55 12.30
CA ILE A 411 -27.54 -3.54 12.58
C ILE A 411 -28.05 -2.16 12.13
N LYS A 412 -27.70 -1.11 12.86
CA LYS A 412 -28.03 0.27 12.49
C LYS A 412 -27.03 0.78 11.44
N GLN A 413 -27.54 1.22 10.29
CA GLN A 413 -26.79 1.99 9.30
C GLN A 413 -27.40 3.39 9.19
N GLY A 414 -26.87 4.33 9.99
CA GLY A 414 -27.50 5.64 10.19
C GLY A 414 -28.81 5.52 10.98
N GLU A 415 -29.91 6.06 10.43
CA GLU A 415 -31.25 5.97 11.05
C GLU A 415 -32.04 4.72 10.62
N VAL A 416 -31.52 3.89 9.74
CA VAL A 416 -32.20 2.71 9.22
C VAL A 416 -31.64 1.44 9.86
N SER A 417 -32.55 0.57 10.33
CA SER A 417 -32.20 -0.79 10.75
C SER A 417 -32.20 -1.72 9.54
N VAL A 418 -31.11 -2.47 9.35
CA VAL A 418 -30.95 -3.44 8.28
C VAL A 418 -30.62 -4.81 8.84
N ILE A 419 -31.10 -5.86 8.17
CA ILE A 419 -30.79 -7.25 8.56
C ILE A 419 -29.27 -7.42 8.62
N CYS A 420 -28.77 -8.00 9.71
CA CYS A 420 -27.35 -8.24 9.89
C CYS A 420 -26.80 -9.12 8.75
N PRO A 421 -25.87 -8.62 7.93
CA PRO A 421 -25.37 -9.37 6.78
C PRO A 421 -24.57 -10.61 7.19
N ASP A 422 -24.02 -10.61 8.40
CA ASP A 422 -23.14 -11.69 8.87
C ASP A 422 -23.91 -12.91 9.40
N CYS A 423 -25.06 -12.72 9.99
CA CYS A 423 -25.90 -13.82 10.45
C CYS A 423 -27.19 -14.00 9.62
N GLY A 424 -27.43 -13.14 8.62
CA GLY A 424 -28.62 -13.17 7.78
C GLY A 424 -29.94 -13.02 8.58
N GLY A 425 -29.90 -12.29 9.72
CA GLY A 425 -31.06 -12.09 10.59
C GLY A 425 -31.32 -13.22 11.59
N SER A 426 -30.40 -14.20 11.71
CA SER A 426 -30.58 -15.31 12.68
C SER A 426 -30.14 -14.97 14.12
N GLY A 427 -29.39 -13.89 14.30
CA GLY A 427 -28.75 -13.53 15.58
C GLY A 427 -27.60 -14.44 15.99
N GLU A 428 -27.39 -15.55 15.30
CA GLU A 428 -26.39 -16.56 15.59
C GLU A 428 -25.51 -16.88 14.38
N LYS A 429 -24.26 -17.25 14.63
CA LYS A 429 -23.33 -17.75 13.63
C LYS A 429 -22.91 -19.18 13.95
N PRO A 430 -22.63 -20.02 12.95
CA PRO A 430 -22.07 -21.34 13.22
C PRO A 430 -20.70 -21.23 13.87
N ARG A 431 -20.48 -22.01 14.92
CA ARG A 431 -19.19 -22.17 15.57
C ARG A 431 -18.44 -23.30 14.91
N TYR A 432 -17.26 -23.00 14.40
CA TYR A 432 -16.39 -23.99 13.79
C TYR A 432 -15.20 -24.34 14.67
N LYS A 433 -14.92 -25.63 14.79
CA LYS A 433 -13.67 -26.14 15.37
C LYS A 433 -12.79 -26.65 14.24
N ARG A 434 -11.57 -26.12 14.16
CA ARG A 434 -10.55 -26.58 13.21
C ARG A 434 -9.61 -27.54 13.91
N THR A 435 -9.42 -28.71 13.32
CA THR A 435 -8.48 -29.74 13.77
C THR A 435 -7.41 -29.89 12.70
N THR A 436 -6.15 -30.06 13.13
CA THR A 436 -5.02 -30.30 12.24
C THR A 436 -4.71 -31.80 12.24
N HIS A 437 -4.66 -32.39 11.04
CA HIS A 437 -4.26 -33.79 10.83
C HIS A 437 -2.86 -33.79 10.25
N GLU A 438 -1.91 -34.37 10.97
CA GLU A 438 -0.53 -34.48 10.54
C GLU A 438 -0.36 -35.53 9.43
N ALA A 439 0.35 -35.17 8.37
CA ALA A 439 0.63 -36.06 7.23
C ALA A 439 2.14 -36.32 7.05
N GLY A 440 2.98 -35.57 7.74
CA GLY A 440 4.44 -35.57 7.56
C GLY A 440 4.86 -34.88 6.27
N SER A 441 6.08 -34.34 6.23
CA SER A 441 6.63 -33.68 5.05
C SER A 441 8.15 -33.84 5.02
N PRO A 442 8.75 -34.09 3.83
CA PRO A 442 10.21 -34.08 3.68
C PRO A 442 10.82 -32.69 3.90
N LYS A 443 10.00 -31.62 3.86
CA LYS A 443 10.45 -30.26 4.21
C LYS A 443 11.05 -30.18 5.61
N ASP A 444 10.63 -31.06 6.53
CA ASP A 444 11.16 -31.12 7.90
C ASP A 444 12.65 -31.43 7.95
N GLY A 445 13.11 -32.37 7.12
CA GLY A 445 14.52 -32.70 6.99
C GLY A 445 15.33 -31.51 6.50
N VAL A 446 14.83 -30.83 5.45
CA VAL A 446 15.47 -29.61 4.92
C VAL A 446 15.59 -28.52 5.97
N LEU A 447 14.55 -28.31 6.79
CA LEU A 447 14.61 -27.33 7.87
C LEU A 447 15.68 -27.69 8.91
N ARG A 448 15.79 -28.98 9.30
CA ARG A 448 16.85 -29.44 10.22
C ARG A 448 18.24 -29.25 9.64
N ASP A 449 18.44 -29.58 8.37
CA ASP A 449 19.72 -29.41 7.68
C ASP A 449 20.12 -27.92 7.62
N LEU A 450 19.17 -27.04 7.33
CA LEU A 450 19.42 -25.59 7.32
C LEU A 450 19.68 -25.03 8.70
N LEU A 451 18.96 -25.47 9.74
CA LEU A 451 19.25 -25.09 11.12
C LEU A 451 20.68 -25.50 11.52
N GLY A 452 21.10 -26.74 11.16
CA GLY A 452 22.47 -27.21 11.40
C GLY A 452 23.52 -26.38 10.64
N LYS A 453 23.26 -26.00 9.38
CA LYS A 453 24.16 -25.11 8.61
C LYS A 453 24.33 -23.72 9.25
N HIS A 454 23.33 -23.25 9.99
CA HIS A 454 23.32 -21.93 10.62
C HIS A 454 23.71 -21.96 12.11
N ASP A 455 24.16 -23.09 12.63
CA ASP A 455 24.53 -23.24 14.05
C ASP A 455 25.62 -22.25 14.50
N GLU A 456 26.63 -22.01 13.68
CA GLU A 456 27.72 -21.06 13.98
C GLU A 456 27.23 -19.59 13.96
N VAL A 457 26.28 -19.26 13.06
CA VAL A 457 25.70 -17.92 13.00
C VAL A 457 24.75 -17.69 14.16
N GLY A 458 24.03 -18.73 14.54
CA GLY A 458 23.06 -18.71 15.63
C GLY A 458 21.81 -17.84 15.36
N ARG A 459 21.60 -17.37 14.15
CA ARG A 459 20.45 -16.54 13.77
C ARG A 459 19.85 -17.03 12.46
N PHE A 460 18.58 -17.40 12.49
CA PHE A 460 17.88 -17.89 11.32
C PHE A 460 16.43 -17.41 11.28
N VAL A 461 15.95 -17.03 10.11
CA VAL A 461 14.57 -16.53 9.89
C VAL A 461 13.80 -17.54 9.06
N VAL A 462 12.62 -17.96 9.54
CA VAL A 462 11.75 -18.91 8.85
C VAL A 462 10.34 -18.38 8.74
N PHE A 463 9.83 -18.35 7.53
CA PHE A 463 8.45 -17.94 7.26
C PHE A 463 7.59 -19.12 6.83
N GLY A 464 6.36 -19.17 7.34
CA GLY A 464 5.34 -20.17 6.99
C GLY A 464 4.02 -19.54 6.58
N GLY A 465 3.32 -20.17 5.64
CA GLY A 465 2.06 -19.67 5.08
C GLY A 465 0.82 -19.97 5.90
N PHE A 466 0.89 -20.89 6.85
CA PHE A 466 -0.24 -21.35 7.66
C PHE A 466 0.12 -21.44 9.14
N THR A 467 -0.90 -21.37 9.99
CA THR A 467 -0.70 -21.52 11.44
C THR A 467 -0.11 -22.88 11.81
N GLY A 468 -0.59 -23.97 11.19
CA GLY A 468 -0.04 -25.31 11.41
C GLY A 468 1.42 -25.43 10.94
N THR A 469 1.79 -24.75 9.86
CA THR A 469 3.18 -24.66 9.41
C THR A 469 4.06 -23.98 10.46
N LEU A 470 3.59 -22.87 11.05
CA LEU A 470 4.36 -22.16 12.09
C LEU A 470 4.56 -23.03 13.34
N ASP A 471 3.51 -23.71 13.80
CA ASP A 471 3.58 -24.61 14.96
C ASP A 471 4.58 -25.76 14.70
N ARG A 472 4.59 -26.31 13.46
CA ARG A 472 5.53 -27.35 13.01
C ARG A 472 6.98 -26.85 12.99
N ILE A 473 7.22 -25.69 12.38
CA ILE A 473 8.56 -25.06 12.34
C ILE A 473 9.09 -24.85 13.76
N GLN A 474 8.24 -24.34 14.67
CA GLN A 474 8.62 -24.12 16.07
C GLN A 474 9.04 -25.43 16.76
N SER A 475 8.23 -26.49 16.60
CA SER A 475 8.53 -27.79 17.19
C SER A 475 9.87 -28.36 16.70
N ILE A 476 10.17 -28.22 15.40
CA ILE A 476 11.43 -28.66 14.82
C ILE A 476 12.59 -27.83 15.34
N ALA A 477 12.50 -26.49 15.33
CA ALA A 477 13.57 -25.63 15.82
C ALA A 477 13.91 -25.90 17.28
N GLN A 478 12.89 -26.10 18.13
CA GLN A 478 13.07 -26.47 19.53
C GLN A 478 13.73 -27.85 19.70
N SER A 479 13.37 -28.85 18.87
CA SER A 479 14.01 -30.17 18.90
C SER A 479 15.48 -30.14 18.50
N GLU A 480 15.91 -29.14 17.71
CA GLU A 480 17.30 -28.88 17.34
C GLU A 480 18.03 -27.92 18.32
N GLY A 481 17.42 -27.62 19.46
CA GLY A 481 18.02 -26.80 20.52
C GLY A 481 18.09 -25.31 20.21
N TRP A 482 17.17 -24.80 19.41
CA TRP A 482 17.06 -23.37 19.12
C TRP A 482 16.01 -22.69 20.01
N ALA A 483 16.39 -21.58 20.62
CA ALA A 483 15.41 -20.65 21.18
C ALA A 483 14.56 -20.07 20.04
N THR A 484 13.29 -19.74 20.30
CA THR A 484 12.40 -19.30 19.24
C THR A 484 11.71 -17.99 19.57
N ILE A 485 11.69 -17.06 18.62
CA ILE A 485 10.77 -15.92 18.59
C ILE A 485 9.63 -16.29 17.66
N PHE A 486 8.44 -16.38 18.20
CA PHE A 486 7.27 -16.93 17.53
C PHE A 486 6.15 -15.92 17.43
N ILE A 487 5.73 -15.57 16.19
CA ILE A 487 4.65 -14.62 15.94
C ILE A 487 3.43 -15.35 15.38
N ARG A 488 2.35 -15.38 16.16
CA ARG A 488 1.08 -15.98 15.77
C ARG A 488 -0.07 -15.02 16.01
N GLN A 489 -0.85 -14.71 14.97
CA GLN A 489 -2.01 -13.78 15.06
C GLN A 489 -1.65 -12.45 15.75
N SER A 490 -0.55 -11.84 15.37
CA SER A 490 0.00 -10.61 15.95
C SER A 490 0.43 -10.71 17.43
N LYS A 491 0.43 -11.91 18.03
CA LYS A 491 0.95 -12.15 19.38
C LYS A 491 2.39 -12.64 19.29
N TRP A 492 3.27 -11.94 19.99
CA TRP A 492 4.69 -12.26 20.09
C TRP A 492 4.95 -13.10 21.32
N ARG A 493 5.76 -14.13 21.17
CA ARG A 493 6.21 -15.00 22.26
C ARG A 493 7.65 -15.40 22.02
N MET A 494 8.42 -15.50 23.08
CA MET A 494 9.77 -16.05 23.03
C MET A 494 9.86 -17.30 23.91
N PHE A 495 10.55 -18.30 23.41
CA PHE A 495 10.77 -19.57 24.11
C PHE A 495 12.26 -19.85 24.16
N ASP A 496 12.73 -20.45 25.28
CA ASP A 496 14.11 -20.91 25.42
C ASP A 496 14.38 -22.16 24.57
N GLU A 497 15.62 -22.66 24.60
CA GLU A 497 16.03 -23.85 23.85
C GLU A 497 15.30 -25.15 24.31
N LYS A 498 14.70 -25.13 25.49
CA LYS A 498 13.92 -26.24 26.06
C LYS A 498 12.43 -26.12 25.76
N GLY A 499 12.03 -25.07 25.06
CA GLY A 499 10.61 -24.79 24.72
C GLY A 499 9.81 -24.13 25.85
N ASN A 500 10.46 -23.63 26.93
CA ASN A 500 9.75 -22.90 27.97
C ASN A 500 9.49 -21.47 27.55
N LEU A 501 8.25 -21.00 27.78
CA LEU A 501 7.88 -19.62 27.51
C LEU A 501 8.64 -18.65 28.42
N ILE A 502 9.25 -17.63 27.82
CA ILE A 502 9.89 -16.53 28.54
C ILE A 502 8.80 -15.49 28.86
N PRO A 503 8.45 -15.31 30.13
CA PRO A 503 7.41 -14.37 30.51
C PRO A 503 7.90 -12.93 30.49
N LYS A 504 6.97 -11.98 30.27
CA LYS A 504 7.18 -10.52 30.44
C LYS A 504 8.32 -9.90 29.59
N ILE A 505 8.65 -10.50 28.46
CA ILE A 505 9.57 -9.93 27.48
C ILE A 505 8.80 -9.11 26.44
N SER A 506 9.20 -7.87 26.21
CA SER A 506 8.60 -7.00 25.20
C SER A 506 9.02 -7.37 23.78
N GLN A 507 8.27 -6.91 22.78
CA GLN A 507 8.64 -7.11 21.37
C GLN A 507 10.00 -6.47 21.04
N MET A 508 10.30 -5.32 21.65
CA MET A 508 11.54 -4.60 21.50
C MET A 508 12.72 -5.44 22.01
N GLU A 509 12.61 -5.96 23.22
CA GLU A 509 13.63 -6.82 23.82
C GLU A 509 13.85 -8.11 23.01
N MET A 510 12.78 -8.70 22.44
CA MET A 510 12.92 -9.88 21.56
C MET A 510 13.74 -9.57 20.30
N ILE A 511 13.48 -8.43 19.66
CA ILE A 511 14.23 -8.01 18.46
C ILE A 511 15.66 -7.67 18.80
N GLN A 512 15.89 -6.98 19.90
CA GLN A 512 17.23 -6.64 20.37
C GLN A 512 18.03 -7.91 20.70
N GLU A 513 17.42 -8.89 21.37
CA GLU A 513 18.04 -10.18 21.64
C GLU A 513 18.36 -10.95 20.34
N PHE A 514 17.49 -10.86 19.32
CA PHE A 514 17.76 -11.46 18.01
C PHE A 514 18.96 -10.80 17.32
N GLN A 515 19.06 -9.46 17.39
CA GLN A 515 20.10 -8.70 16.68
C GLN A 515 21.46 -8.78 17.37
N ASP A 516 21.51 -8.43 18.64
CA ASP A 516 22.75 -8.17 19.35
C ASP A 516 22.85 -8.94 20.67
N GLY A 517 21.82 -9.72 21.02
CA GLY A 517 21.74 -10.38 22.31
C GLY A 517 22.65 -11.59 22.44
N ASN A 518 23.08 -11.84 23.66
CA ASN A 518 23.97 -12.95 24.01
C ASN A 518 23.34 -13.99 24.97
N ARG A 519 22.08 -13.78 25.32
CA ARG A 519 21.36 -14.68 26.22
C ARG A 519 21.16 -16.07 25.64
N PHE A 520 20.86 -16.12 24.31
CA PHE A 520 20.65 -17.35 23.57
C PHE A 520 21.63 -17.42 22.40
N PRO A 521 22.48 -18.45 22.33
CA PRO A 521 23.45 -18.61 21.25
C PRO A 521 22.74 -18.81 19.90
N LYS A 522 21.59 -19.50 19.91
CA LYS A 522 20.82 -19.81 18.69
C LYS A 522 19.38 -19.37 18.84
N ILE A 523 18.92 -18.50 17.93
CA ILE A 523 17.55 -18.00 17.89
C ILE A 523 16.98 -18.17 16.49
N CYS A 524 15.85 -18.89 16.37
CA CYS A 524 15.05 -18.99 15.18
C CYS A 524 13.85 -18.02 15.26
N PHE A 525 13.76 -17.09 14.30
CA PHE A 525 12.63 -16.18 14.17
C PHE A 525 11.56 -16.80 13.25
N ILE A 526 10.35 -17.02 13.79
CA ILE A 526 9.29 -17.76 13.12
C ILE A 526 8.03 -16.90 13.00
N ALA A 527 7.59 -16.66 11.77
CA ALA A 527 6.41 -15.82 11.51
C ALA A 527 5.72 -16.14 10.18
N HIS A 528 4.50 -15.65 10.01
CA HIS A 528 3.90 -15.51 8.69
C HIS A 528 4.50 -14.28 7.98
N PRO A 529 4.78 -14.31 6.66
CA PRO A 529 5.39 -13.18 5.95
C PRO A 529 4.69 -11.84 6.22
N LYS A 530 3.36 -11.82 6.23
CA LYS A 530 2.56 -10.63 6.52
C LYS A 530 2.77 -10.05 7.92
N SER A 531 2.97 -10.89 8.94
CA SER A 531 3.12 -10.44 10.33
C SER A 531 4.56 -10.19 10.73
N GLY A 532 5.51 -10.95 10.17
CA GLY A 532 6.94 -10.81 10.42
C GLY A 532 7.67 -9.97 9.37
N GLY A 533 7.00 -9.66 8.25
CA GLY A 533 7.56 -8.89 7.13
C GLY A 533 7.46 -7.37 7.27
N MET A 534 6.77 -6.80 8.25
CA MET A 534 6.58 -5.34 8.32
C MET A 534 7.41 -4.69 9.44
N GLY A 535 8.22 -3.71 9.07
CA GLY A 535 8.88 -2.78 9.99
C GLY A 535 10.07 -3.33 10.82
N LEU A 536 10.39 -4.62 10.76
CA LEU A 536 11.44 -5.22 11.58
C LEU A 536 12.83 -5.16 10.93
N THR A 537 13.88 -5.19 11.75
CA THR A 537 15.26 -5.40 11.31
C THR A 537 15.72 -6.75 11.81
N LEU A 538 16.16 -7.63 10.91
CA LEU A 538 16.61 -9.00 11.20
C LEU A 538 17.96 -9.29 10.54
N THR A 539 18.82 -8.27 10.42
CA THR A 539 20.10 -8.30 9.71
C THR A 539 21.16 -9.20 10.36
N ALA A 540 20.96 -9.60 11.61
CA ALA A 540 21.81 -10.61 12.26
C ALA A 540 21.70 -12.00 11.58
N SER A 541 20.60 -12.28 10.86
CA SER A 541 20.48 -13.48 10.05
C SER A 541 20.93 -13.21 8.60
N PRO A 542 21.88 -13.99 8.06
CA PRO A 542 22.26 -13.91 6.66
C PRO A 542 21.28 -14.64 5.74
N SER A 543 20.26 -15.29 6.28
CA SER A 543 19.38 -16.14 5.48
C SER A 543 17.94 -16.13 5.97
N ILE A 544 17.03 -16.33 5.00
CA ILE A 544 15.60 -16.55 5.21
C ILE A 544 15.21 -17.87 4.54
N LEU A 545 14.38 -18.64 5.23
CA LEU A 545 13.68 -19.77 4.64
C LEU A 545 12.19 -19.46 4.49
N PHE A 546 11.66 -19.57 3.30
CA PHE A 546 10.22 -19.69 3.07
C PHE A 546 9.85 -21.18 3.04
N PHE A 547 9.45 -21.71 4.19
CA PHE A 547 8.96 -23.08 4.30
C PHE A 547 7.72 -23.30 3.43
N SER A 548 6.85 -22.28 3.40
CA SER A 548 5.78 -22.13 2.41
C SER A 548 5.49 -20.66 2.13
N ASN A 549 5.16 -20.33 0.89
CA ASN A 549 4.88 -18.99 0.44
C ASN A 549 3.41 -18.59 0.68
N SER A 550 3.15 -17.30 0.89
CA SER A 550 1.80 -16.71 0.78
C SER A 550 1.51 -16.32 -0.67
N PHE A 551 0.29 -15.82 -0.96
CA PHE A 551 -0.06 -15.31 -2.30
C PHE A 551 0.30 -13.83 -2.53
N SER A 552 0.86 -13.17 -1.52
CA SER A 552 1.19 -11.75 -1.57
C SER A 552 2.64 -11.52 -1.95
N GLY A 553 2.87 -10.97 -3.13
CA GLY A 553 4.23 -10.55 -3.56
C GLY A 553 4.78 -9.44 -2.67
N GLU A 554 3.93 -8.51 -2.24
CA GLU A 554 4.29 -7.43 -1.33
C GLU A 554 4.81 -7.96 0.02
N ASP A 555 4.04 -8.87 0.67
CA ASP A 555 4.47 -9.49 1.94
C ASP A 555 5.80 -10.26 1.77
N ARG A 556 6.00 -10.90 0.61
CA ARG A 556 7.24 -11.62 0.29
C ARG A 556 8.43 -10.68 0.19
N MET A 557 8.33 -9.61 -0.60
CA MET A 557 9.42 -8.64 -0.75
C MET A 557 9.73 -7.95 0.57
N GLN A 558 8.69 -7.57 1.33
CA GLN A 558 8.86 -6.99 2.65
C GLN A 558 9.61 -7.93 3.60
N ALA A 559 9.31 -9.23 3.57
CA ALA A 559 9.98 -10.23 4.39
C ALA A 559 11.46 -10.40 4.01
N GLU A 560 11.79 -10.46 2.72
CA GLU A 560 13.18 -10.53 2.24
C GLU A 560 14.02 -9.33 2.67
N ASP A 561 13.43 -8.14 2.65
CA ASP A 561 14.11 -6.90 3.01
C ASP A 561 14.40 -6.76 4.51
N ARG A 562 13.95 -7.71 5.36
CA ARG A 562 14.29 -7.73 6.79
C ARG A 562 15.74 -8.08 7.04
N ILE A 563 16.34 -8.93 6.21
CA ILE A 563 17.76 -9.29 6.29
C ILE A 563 18.61 -8.51 5.30
N HIS A 564 18.06 -8.05 4.15
CA HIS A 564 18.77 -7.38 3.10
C HIS A 564 18.57 -5.85 3.16
N ARG A 565 19.29 -5.21 4.06
CA ARG A 565 19.23 -3.75 4.28
C ARG A 565 20.51 -3.24 4.93
N ALA A 566 20.67 -1.92 5.03
CA ALA A 566 21.81 -1.31 5.73
C ALA A 566 21.99 -1.93 7.14
N GLY A 567 23.22 -2.29 7.46
CA GLY A 567 23.58 -2.96 8.72
C GLY A 567 23.63 -4.48 8.63
N MET A 568 23.42 -5.08 7.45
CA MET A 568 23.68 -6.50 7.23
C MET A 568 25.21 -6.77 7.11
N ASP A 569 25.62 -8.00 7.40
CA ASP A 569 26.98 -8.45 7.11
C ASP A 569 27.16 -8.68 5.61
N THR A 570 27.82 -7.74 4.93
CA THR A 570 28.04 -7.78 3.46
C THR A 570 28.93 -8.94 3.03
N ASN A 571 29.79 -9.47 3.90
CA ASN A 571 30.63 -10.63 3.59
C ASN A 571 29.81 -11.94 3.51
N ARG A 572 28.75 -12.05 4.30
CA ARG A 572 27.85 -13.21 4.30
C ARG A 572 26.75 -13.10 3.26
N GLY A 573 26.41 -11.87 2.85
CA GLY A 573 25.34 -11.62 1.90
C GLY A 573 23.95 -11.93 2.46
N ALA A 574 22.97 -12.12 1.56
CA ALA A 574 21.60 -12.46 1.90
C ALA A 574 21.13 -13.64 1.03
N THR A 575 20.86 -14.78 1.64
CA THR A 575 20.37 -15.99 0.95
C THR A 575 18.91 -16.25 1.28
N ILE A 576 18.11 -16.43 0.24
CA ILE A 576 16.68 -16.69 0.34
C ILE A 576 16.40 -18.12 -0.13
N TYR A 577 16.02 -18.98 0.80
CA TYR A 577 15.67 -20.38 0.54
C TYR A 577 14.17 -20.54 0.32
N ASP A 578 13.80 -21.30 -0.69
CA ASP A 578 12.43 -21.77 -0.94
C ASP A 578 12.41 -23.29 -1.02
N ILE A 579 11.43 -23.94 -0.40
CA ILE A 579 11.27 -25.39 -0.46
C ILE A 579 10.09 -25.76 -1.35
N PHE A 580 10.35 -26.59 -2.36
CA PHE A 580 9.31 -27.13 -3.23
C PHE A 580 9.14 -28.63 -2.98
N HIS A 581 7.93 -29.04 -2.62
CA HIS A 581 7.55 -30.43 -2.40
C HIS A 581 6.48 -30.90 -3.39
N LEU A 582 5.47 -30.08 -3.66
CA LEU A 582 4.45 -30.32 -4.66
C LEU A 582 4.48 -29.21 -5.73
N GLU A 583 3.93 -29.52 -6.91
CA GLU A 583 3.80 -28.53 -8.01
C GLU A 583 3.07 -27.24 -7.58
N SER A 584 2.18 -27.35 -6.59
CA SER A 584 1.51 -26.18 -6.01
C SER A 584 2.47 -25.15 -5.40
N ASP A 585 3.61 -25.58 -4.85
CA ASP A 585 4.62 -24.67 -4.30
C ASP A 585 5.28 -23.87 -5.41
N GLU A 586 5.64 -24.55 -6.51
CA GLU A 586 6.24 -23.94 -7.69
C GLU A 586 5.27 -22.96 -8.39
N HIS A 587 4.00 -23.33 -8.51
CA HIS A 587 2.98 -22.45 -9.08
C HIS A 587 2.81 -21.15 -8.27
N VAL A 588 2.79 -21.24 -6.94
CA VAL A 588 2.70 -20.06 -6.06
C VAL A 588 3.95 -19.21 -6.22
N TYR A 589 5.12 -19.80 -6.17
CA TYR A 589 6.40 -19.09 -6.32
C TYR A 589 6.49 -18.37 -7.66
N ASN A 590 6.20 -19.03 -8.78
CA ASN A 590 6.25 -18.42 -10.11
C ASN A 590 5.28 -17.23 -10.24
N ASN A 591 4.10 -17.32 -9.63
CA ASN A 591 3.16 -16.21 -9.59
C ASN A 591 3.67 -15.02 -8.73
N LEU A 592 4.41 -15.30 -7.66
CA LEU A 592 5.02 -14.26 -6.83
C LEU A 592 6.15 -13.54 -7.58
N MET A 593 7.00 -14.30 -8.29
CA MET A 593 8.10 -13.73 -9.08
C MET A 593 7.57 -12.86 -10.23
N LYS A 594 6.54 -13.30 -10.95
CA LYS A 594 5.89 -12.46 -11.98
C LYS A 594 5.32 -11.16 -11.41
N LYS A 595 4.74 -11.19 -10.21
CA LYS A 595 4.23 -9.97 -9.56
C LYS A 595 5.36 -9.03 -9.16
N ARG A 596 6.49 -9.56 -8.73
CA ARG A 596 7.69 -8.79 -8.41
C ARG A 596 8.25 -8.12 -9.66
N GLU A 597 8.45 -8.87 -10.75
CA GLU A 597 8.91 -8.32 -12.02
C GLU A 597 8.01 -7.17 -12.51
N LEU A 598 6.69 -7.33 -12.45
CA LEU A 598 5.75 -6.27 -12.80
C LEU A 598 5.90 -5.03 -11.92
N GLN A 599 6.17 -5.20 -10.64
CA GLN A 599 6.36 -4.07 -9.72
C GLN A 599 7.69 -3.36 -9.98
N ASP A 600 8.77 -4.11 -10.21
CA ASP A 600 10.09 -3.56 -10.52
C ASP A 600 10.05 -2.82 -11.87
N ILE A 601 9.37 -3.37 -12.88
CA ILE A 601 9.11 -2.71 -14.17
C ILE A 601 8.33 -1.40 -13.95
N THR A 602 7.25 -1.42 -13.19
CA THR A 602 6.40 -0.24 -12.95
C THR A 602 7.17 0.88 -12.25
N LEU A 603 8.00 0.55 -11.27
CA LEU A 603 8.85 1.54 -10.59
C LEU A 603 9.98 2.04 -11.51
N GLY A 604 10.58 1.14 -12.31
CA GLY A 604 11.60 1.49 -13.30
C GLY A 604 11.05 2.42 -14.38
N GLU A 605 9.88 2.12 -14.94
CA GLU A 605 9.18 2.98 -15.90
C GLU A 605 8.83 4.35 -15.31
N LEU A 606 8.41 4.38 -14.05
CA LEU A 606 8.13 5.62 -13.34
C LEU A 606 9.40 6.47 -13.19
N GLN A 607 10.52 5.87 -12.75
CA GLN A 607 11.82 6.56 -12.63
C GLN A 607 12.28 7.12 -13.98
N GLU A 608 12.25 6.30 -15.02
CA GLU A 608 12.65 6.71 -16.38
C GLU A 608 11.78 7.85 -16.91
N ALA A 609 10.47 7.80 -16.66
CA ALA A 609 9.54 8.86 -17.05
C ALA A 609 9.80 10.17 -16.29
N LEU A 610 10.14 10.08 -14.99
CA LEU A 610 10.52 11.25 -14.19
C LEU A 610 11.85 11.87 -14.65
N ASP A 611 12.85 11.04 -15.01
CA ASP A 611 14.17 11.49 -15.44
C ASP A 611 14.11 12.15 -16.82
N LYS A 612 13.32 11.63 -17.76
CA LYS A 612 13.11 12.22 -19.10
C LYS A 612 12.48 13.62 -19.04
N GLY A 613 11.89 13.98 -17.90
CA GLY A 613 11.25 15.27 -17.71
C GLY A 613 9.98 15.46 -18.53
N ILE A 614 9.35 16.62 -18.40
CA ILE A 614 8.22 17.05 -19.24
C ILE A 614 8.80 17.66 -20.54
N GLU A 615 9.54 16.91 -21.33
CA GLU A 615 9.81 17.33 -22.70
C GLU A 615 8.49 17.35 -23.45
N GLY A 616 7.97 18.55 -23.72
CA GLY A 616 6.72 18.77 -24.44
C GLY A 616 5.44 18.78 -23.61
N GLY A 617 5.49 18.72 -22.30
CA GLY A 617 4.29 18.86 -21.43
C GLY A 617 3.82 20.31 -21.27
N ARG A 618 4.46 21.30 -21.83
CA ARG A 618 3.85 22.52 -22.33
C ARG A 618 3.18 22.24 -23.68
N THR A 619 2.31 21.30 -23.76
CA THR A 619 1.17 21.54 -24.59
C THR A 619 0.45 22.68 -23.87
N THR A 620 0.82 23.88 -24.17
CA THR A 620 -0.18 24.85 -24.56
C THR A 620 -1.19 24.01 -25.31
N GLY A 621 -2.17 23.45 -24.57
CA GLY A 621 -3.36 22.95 -25.20
C GLY A 621 -3.89 24.12 -25.96
N ALA A 622 -3.45 24.28 -27.15
CA ALA A 622 -4.22 24.87 -28.19
C ALA A 622 -5.45 23.99 -28.27
N TYR A 623 -6.36 24.18 -27.35
CA TYR A 623 -7.75 23.92 -27.54
C TYR A 623 -8.20 24.93 -28.58
N SER A 624 -7.85 24.65 -29.84
CA SER A 624 -8.52 25.25 -31.00
C SER A 624 -9.91 24.68 -31.14
#